data_88534ad897663fe95d67512e87243abe
#
_entry.id   88534ad897663fe95d67512e87243abe
#
_cell.length_a   1.000
_cell.length_b   1.000
_cell.length_c   1.000
_cell.angle_alpha   90.00
_cell.angle_beta   90.00
_cell.angle_gamma   90.00
#
_symmetry.space_group_name_H-M   'P 1'
#
loop_
_entity.id
_entity.type
_entity.pdbx_description
1 polymer ?
#
loop_
_entity_poly.entity_id
_entity_poly.type
_entity_poly.pdbx_seq_one_letter_code
_entity_poly.pdbx_strand_id
1 'polypeptide(L)'
;MDNSVNPAPAKVPELNPDLSGVSLDDLYHQAIKLHDSNALPNAELNKVAAALAQVQEILNEHNSDHFIVRQARLSDIDSLDNMVRYWAQQGENLPRPREDLIRNIQSFAVCVKNGQVMGCACLYVYDTGLAEIRSLGVNPLVQRQGQGRAIVEYLLYKAESYEIKKVFVLTRNPQFFAKVGFTKTTIEALPEKIRKDCDNCPKRERCDEVAYEYNFSPTQSFIAKHAQQLSSIAVKPV
;
A
#
# COMPACT_ATOMS: atom_id res chain seq x y z
N MET A 1 53.00 10.06 -38.88
CA MET A 1 52.91 10.69 -37.53
C MET A 1 51.56 11.41 -37.47
N ASP A 2 50.57 10.72 -36.97
CA ASP A 2 49.22 11.22 -36.93
C ASP A 2 48.97 11.71 -35.48
N ASN A 3 48.88 13.04 -35.34
CA ASN A 3 48.60 13.70 -34.07
C ASN A 3 47.09 13.93 -33.96
N SER A 4 46.33 12.89 -33.60
CA SER A 4 44.96 13.07 -33.18
C SER A 4 44.92 13.64 -31.73
N VAL A 5 44.76 14.95 -31.65
CA VAL A 5 44.51 15.64 -30.39
C VAL A 5 43.09 15.28 -29.91
N ASN A 6 43.05 14.51 -28.86
CA ASN A 6 41.80 14.19 -28.16
C ASN A 6 41.25 15.50 -27.51
N PRO A 7 40.03 15.95 -27.83
CA PRO A 7 39.49 17.15 -27.19
C PRO A 7 39.34 16.92 -25.69
N ALA A 8 39.77 17.89 -24.92
CA ALA A 8 39.62 17.88 -23.46
C ALA A 8 38.14 17.71 -23.06
N PRO A 9 37.82 16.94 -22.00
CA PRO A 9 36.46 16.79 -21.55
C PRO A 9 35.87 18.16 -21.18
N ALA A 10 34.66 18.42 -21.67
CA ALA A 10 33.93 19.63 -21.37
C ALA A 10 33.81 19.75 -19.82
N LYS A 11 34.18 20.93 -19.29
CA LYS A 11 34.02 21.22 -17.86
C LYS A 11 32.55 21.06 -17.50
N VAL A 12 32.25 20.11 -16.61
CA VAL A 12 30.95 20.01 -15.97
C VAL A 12 30.74 21.32 -15.19
N PRO A 13 29.63 22.06 -15.41
CA PRO A 13 29.37 23.27 -14.63
C PRO A 13 29.31 22.90 -13.16
N GLU A 14 29.98 23.68 -12.30
CA GLU A 14 29.89 23.53 -10.85
C GLU A 14 28.43 23.65 -10.45
N LEU A 15 27.88 22.59 -9.86
CA LEU A 15 26.55 22.60 -9.26
C LEU A 15 26.52 23.64 -8.14
N ASN A 16 25.63 24.61 -8.26
CA ASN A 16 25.40 25.59 -7.20
C ASN A 16 24.93 24.83 -5.95
N PRO A 17 25.65 24.88 -4.82
CA PRO A 17 25.30 24.15 -3.61
C PRO A 17 24.03 24.66 -2.91
N ASP A 18 23.50 25.83 -3.30
CA ASP A 18 22.25 26.36 -2.77
C ASP A 18 21.07 25.92 -3.64
N LEU A 19 20.45 24.81 -3.26
CA LEU A 19 19.20 24.28 -3.84
C LEU A 19 17.95 24.82 -3.16
N SER A 20 18.06 25.78 -2.24
CA SER A 20 16.91 26.39 -1.59
C SER A 20 16.06 27.13 -2.63
N GLY A 21 14.82 26.63 -2.83
CA GLY A 21 13.87 27.19 -3.79
C GLY A 21 13.89 26.59 -5.21
N VAL A 22 14.72 25.57 -5.48
CA VAL A 22 14.69 24.85 -6.76
C VAL A 22 13.67 23.72 -6.67
N SER A 23 12.66 23.75 -7.55
CA SER A 23 11.66 22.66 -7.61
C SER A 23 12.20 21.45 -8.38
N LEU A 24 11.62 20.27 -8.17
CA LEU A 24 11.95 19.07 -8.97
C LEU A 24 11.63 19.26 -10.45
N ASP A 25 10.60 20.06 -10.77
CA ASP A 25 10.26 20.42 -12.15
C ASP A 25 11.37 21.26 -12.78
N ASP A 26 11.96 22.19 -12.04
CA ASP A 26 13.09 22.99 -12.54
C ASP A 26 14.30 22.11 -12.82
N LEU A 27 14.62 21.16 -11.95
CA LEU A 27 15.70 20.19 -12.15
C LEU A 27 15.45 19.30 -13.37
N TYR A 28 14.24 18.84 -13.57
CA TYR A 28 13.85 18.05 -14.74
C TYR A 28 13.97 18.87 -16.03
N HIS A 29 13.50 20.13 -16.05
CA HIS A 29 13.64 21.02 -17.19
C HIS A 29 15.10 21.36 -17.51
N GLN A 30 15.95 21.49 -16.50
CA GLN A 30 17.40 21.64 -16.69
C GLN A 30 18.04 20.39 -17.32
N ALA A 31 17.65 19.19 -16.87
CA ALA A 31 18.12 17.94 -17.46
C ALA A 31 17.70 17.80 -18.93
N ILE A 32 16.48 18.20 -19.28
CA ILE A 32 16.02 18.24 -20.68
C ILE A 32 16.86 19.21 -21.51
N LYS A 33 17.11 20.43 -21.03
CA LYS A 33 17.93 21.42 -21.74
C LYS A 33 19.36 20.91 -21.99
N LEU A 34 19.94 20.21 -21.01
CA LEU A 34 21.29 19.58 -21.20
C LEU A 34 21.24 18.45 -22.22
N HIS A 35 20.14 17.70 -22.26
CA HIS A 35 19.94 16.66 -23.26
C HIS A 35 19.79 17.26 -24.66
N ASP A 36 18.98 18.29 -24.84
CA ASP A 36 18.76 18.96 -26.13
C ASP A 36 20.05 19.62 -26.69
N SER A 37 20.97 20.01 -25.78
CA SER A 37 22.29 20.51 -26.14
C SER A 37 23.33 19.40 -26.41
N ASN A 38 22.94 18.13 -26.45
CA ASN A 38 23.81 16.96 -26.54
C ASN A 38 24.83 16.83 -25.39
N ALA A 39 24.68 17.56 -24.31
CA ALA A 39 25.52 17.45 -23.12
C ALA A 39 25.10 16.29 -22.19
N LEU A 40 23.88 15.76 -22.35
CA LEU A 40 23.36 14.65 -21.58
C LEU A 40 22.79 13.55 -22.50
N PRO A 41 23.37 12.35 -22.54
CA PRO A 41 22.84 11.22 -23.31
C PRO A 41 21.45 10.77 -22.83
N ASN A 42 20.65 10.20 -23.73
CA ASN A 42 19.31 9.66 -23.42
C ASN A 42 19.28 8.71 -22.22
N ALA A 43 20.28 7.82 -22.10
CA ALA A 43 20.37 6.89 -20.99
C ALA A 43 20.53 7.60 -19.64
N GLU A 44 21.29 8.69 -19.60
CA GLU A 44 21.49 9.49 -18.39
C GLU A 44 20.26 10.36 -18.08
N LEU A 45 19.59 10.93 -19.09
CA LEU A 45 18.34 11.66 -18.91
C LEU A 45 17.26 10.76 -18.28
N ASN A 46 17.15 9.50 -18.74
CA ASN A 46 16.20 8.54 -18.15
C ASN A 46 16.52 8.21 -16.69
N LYS A 47 17.81 8.12 -16.33
CA LYS A 47 18.23 7.93 -14.93
C LYS A 47 17.88 9.13 -14.07
N VAL A 48 18.11 10.34 -14.56
CA VAL A 48 17.74 11.58 -13.85
C VAL A 48 16.22 11.65 -13.66
N ALA A 49 15.43 11.38 -14.71
CA ALA A 49 13.98 11.35 -14.63
C ALA A 49 13.48 10.33 -13.58
N ALA A 50 14.05 9.13 -13.57
CA ALA A 50 13.72 8.10 -12.60
C ALA A 50 14.08 8.51 -11.16
N ALA A 51 15.26 9.12 -10.97
CA ALA A 51 15.70 9.61 -9.66
C ALA A 51 14.80 10.75 -9.15
N LEU A 52 14.45 11.72 -10.01
CA LEU A 52 13.55 12.81 -9.65
C LEU A 52 12.14 12.30 -9.29
N ALA A 53 11.64 11.31 -10.03
CA ALA A 53 10.36 10.68 -9.71
C ALA A 53 10.39 9.99 -8.33
N GLN A 54 11.51 9.32 -7.98
CA GLN A 54 11.67 8.73 -6.64
C GLN A 54 11.75 9.79 -5.54
N VAL A 55 12.49 10.87 -5.77
CA VAL A 55 12.57 11.99 -4.82
C VAL A 55 11.20 12.65 -4.64
N GLN A 56 10.45 12.87 -5.73
CA GLN A 56 9.09 13.40 -5.66
C GLN A 56 8.17 12.49 -4.85
N GLU A 57 8.31 11.17 -5.00
CA GLU A 57 7.56 10.20 -4.22
C GLU A 57 7.86 10.33 -2.72
N ILE A 58 9.16 10.43 -2.37
CA ILE A 58 9.61 10.61 -0.99
C ILE A 58 9.10 11.94 -0.41
N LEU A 59 9.19 13.03 -1.16
CA LEU A 59 8.70 14.34 -0.71
C LEU A 59 7.18 14.35 -0.54
N ASN A 60 6.43 13.70 -1.43
CA ASN A 60 4.99 13.57 -1.30
C ASN A 60 4.62 12.73 -0.07
N GLU A 61 5.40 11.68 0.23
CA GLU A 61 5.23 10.89 1.45
C GLU A 61 5.51 11.72 2.73
N HIS A 62 6.47 12.65 2.68
CA HIS A 62 6.90 13.43 3.85
C HIS A 62 6.13 14.74 4.04
N ASN A 63 5.72 15.41 2.96
CA ASN A 63 5.11 16.75 3.02
C ASN A 63 3.60 16.78 2.91
N SER A 64 2.93 15.65 2.65
CA SER A 64 1.47 15.64 2.57
C SER A 64 0.86 15.54 3.96
N ASP A 65 -0.09 16.43 4.27
CA ASP A 65 -1.05 16.20 5.36
C ASP A 65 -1.93 14.96 5.11
N HIS A 66 -1.81 14.38 3.92
CA HIS A 66 -2.49 13.19 3.47
C HIS A 66 -1.64 11.94 3.71
N PHE A 67 -2.31 10.85 4.03
CA PHE A 67 -1.72 9.53 4.04
C PHE A 67 -1.84 8.87 2.65
N ILE A 68 -0.93 7.95 2.34
CA ILE A 68 -1.01 7.08 1.16
C ILE A 68 -1.25 5.64 1.59
N VAL A 69 -1.94 4.85 0.77
CA VAL A 69 -2.06 3.40 0.96
C VAL A 69 -1.36 2.70 -0.21
N ARG A 70 -0.47 1.79 0.14
CA ARG A 70 0.31 1.01 -0.83
C ARG A 70 0.50 -0.43 -0.37
N GLN A 71 0.98 -1.25 -1.27
CA GLN A 71 1.46 -2.58 -0.90
C GLN A 71 2.64 -2.48 0.07
N ALA A 72 2.69 -3.38 1.06
CA ALA A 72 3.79 -3.46 1.99
C ALA A 72 5.09 -3.89 1.29
N ARG A 73 6.22 -3.41 1.80
CA ARG A 73 7.59 -3.72 1.38
C ARG A 73 8.33 -4.43 2.52
N LEU A 74 9.41 -5.11 2.22
CA LEU A 74 10.23 -5.73 3.28
C LEU A 74 10.79 -4.69 4.27
N SER A 75 11.00 -3.45 3.84
CA SER A 75 11.38 -2.34 4.72
C SER A 75 10.30 -1.96 5.75
N ASP A 76 9.04 -2.35 5.57
CA ASP A 76 7.95 -2.08 6.49
C ASP A 76 7.82 -3.17 7.58
N ILE A 77 8.60 -4.26 7.52
CA ILE A 77 8.36 -5.46 8.32
C ILE A 77 8.38 -5.20 9.83
N ASP A 78 9.26 -4.31 10.30
CA ASP A 78 9.35 -3.97 11.72
C ASP A 78 8.09 -3.22 12.19
N SER A 79 7.60 -2.30 11.38
CA SER A 79 6.37 -1.56 11.66
C SER A 79 5.14 -2.47 11.60
N LEU A 80 5.09 -3.38 10.62
CA LEU A 80 4.03 -4.40 10.50
C LEU A 80 3.99 -5.32 11.73
N ASP A 81 5.13 -5.87 12.12
CA ASP A 81 5.23 -6.76 13.27
C ASP A 81 4.78 -6.05 14.55
N ASN A 82 5.24 -4.83 14.77
CA ASN A 82 4.83 -4.01 15.91
C ASN A 82 3.31 -3.75 15.89
N MET A 83 2.72 -3.40 14.74
CA MET A 83 1.30 -3.13 14.61
C MET A 83 0.44 -4.39 14.85
N VAL A 84 0.79 -5.50 14.22
CA VAL A 84 0.07 -6.77 14.37
C VAL A 84 0.17 -7.27 15.80
N ARG A 85 1.34 -7.21 16.42
CA ARG A 85 1.58 -7.59 17.80
C ARG A 85 0.79 -6.72 18.78
N TYR A 86 0.79 -5.40 18.57
CA TYR A 86 0.02 -4.47 19.39
C TYR A 86 -1.47 -4.86 19.41
N TRP A 87 -2.10 -5.03 18.25
CA TRP A 87 -3.52 -5.36 18.16
C TRP A 87 -3.84 -6.78 18.62
N ALA A 88 -2.88 -7.71 18.53
CA ALA A 88 -3.00 -9.04 19.12
C ALA A 88 -3.00 -8.98 20.67
N GLN A 89 -2.15 -8.15 21.26
CA GLN A 89 -2.12 -7.92 22.72
C GLN A 89 -3.39 -7.25 23.24
N GLN A 90 -4.03 -6.39 22.41
CA GLN A 90 -5.34 -5.83 22.73
C GLN A 90 -6.49 -6.84 22.54
N GLY A 91 -6.20 -8.05 22.05
CA GLY A 91 -7.19 -9.09 21.79
C GLY A 91 -8.02 -8.87 20.52
N GLU A 92 -7.71 -7.83 19.72
CA GLU A 92 -8.46 -7.49 18.50
C GLU A 92 -8.07 -8.36 17.30
N ASN A 93 -6.83 -8.85 17.25
CA ASN A 93 -6.31 -9.71 16.20
C ASN A 93 -5.72 -10.99 16.78
N LEU A 94 -5.61 -12.03 15.97
CA LEU A 94 -4.79 -13.19 16.31
C LEU A 94 -3.31 -12.85 16.14
N PRO A 95 -2.43 -13.33 17.03
CA PRO A 95 -0.98 -13.14 16.90
C PRO A 95 -0.47 -13.84 15.63
N ARG A 96 0.52 -13.23 15.00
CA ARG A 96 1.20 -13.79 13.82
C ARG A 96 2.70 -13.72 14.04
N PRO A 97 3.42 -14.85 13.80
CA PRO A 97 4.87 -14.85 13.81
C PRO A 97 5.44 -13.89 12.76
N ARG A 98 6.56 -13.24 13.07
CA ARG A 98 7.25 -12.34 12.15
C ARG A 98 7.60 -13.02 10.81
N GLU A 99 8.01 -14.27 10.84
CA GLU A 99 8.33 -15.07 9.66
C GLU A 99 7.11 -15.24 8.73
N ASP A 100 5.92 -15.28 9.32
CA ASP A 100 4.67 -15.38 8.58
C ASP A 100 4.36 -14.05 7.87
N LEU A 101 4.64 -12.92 8.52
CA LEU A 101 4.53 -11.58 7.92
C LEU A 101 5.50 -11.44 6.74
N ILE A 102 6.75 -11.87 6.88
CA ILE A 102 7.75 -11.84 5.82
C ILE A 102 7.31 -12.69 4.62
N ARG A 103 6.88 -13.93 4.86
CA ARG A 103 6.44 -14.84 3.78
C ARG A 103 5.22 -14.33 3.02
N ASN A 104 4.34 -13.60 3.72
CA ASN A 104 3.09 -13.09 3.17
C ASN A 104 3.12 -11.57 2.93
N ILE A 105 4.30 -10.94 2.84
CA ILE A 105 4.45 -9.48 2.71
C ILE A 105 3.65 -8.90 1.55
N GLN A 106 3.56 -9.64 0.43
CA GLN A 106 2.82 -9.24 -0.76
C GLN A 106 1.30 -9.17 -0.54
N SER A 107 0.78 -9.83 0.48
CA SER A 107 -0.64 -9.81 0.85
C SER A 107 -1.00 -8.62 1.73
N PHE A 108 -0.01 -7.90 2.27
CA PHE A 108 -0.23 -6.76 3.14
C PHE A 108 -0.31 -5.44 2.38
N ALA A 109 -1.23 -4.60 2.82
CA ALA A 109 -1.26 -3.18 2.51
C ALA A 109 -0.90 -2.38 3.76
N VAL A 110 -0.23 -1.25 3.57
CA VAL A 110 0.12 -0.30 4.63
C VAL A 110 -0.41 1.09 4.28
N CYS A 111 -0.89 1.79 5.31
CA CYS A 111 -1.16 3.21 5.25
C CYS A 111 0.07 3.94 5.81
N VAL A 112 0.63 4.86 5.02
CA VAL A 112 1.85 5.61 5.37
C VAL A 112 1.54 7.09 5.42
N LYS A 113 1.99 7.77 6.47
CA LYS A 113 1.96 9.23 6.60
C LYS A 113 3.34 9.68 7.10
N ASN A 114 3.95 10.65 6.43
CA ASN A 114 5.27 11.17 6.76
C ASN A 114 6.34 10.07 6.91
N GLY A 115 6.34 9.11 5.98
CA GLY A 115 7.28 7.98 5.97
C GLY A 115 7.03 6.92 7.06
N GLN A 116 6.01 7.08 7.92
CA GLN A 116 5.70 6.16 9.01
C GLN A 116 4.46 5.32 8.69
N VAL A 117 4.51 4.03 9.00
CA VAL A 117 3.35 3.14 8.87
C VAL A 117 2.34 3.45 9.97
N MET A 118 1.16 3.92 9.56
CA MET A 118 0.05 4.29 10.44
C MET A 118 -1.04 3.24 10.54
N GLY A 119 -1.03 2.24 9.68
CA GLY A 119 -1.97 1.14 9.69
C GLY A 119 -1.61 0.08 8.67
N CYS A 120 -2.19 -1.10 8.83
CA CYS A 120 -2.01 -2.21 7.91
C CYS A 120 -3.24 -3.11 7.86
N ALA A 121 -3.36 -3.91 6.83
CA ALA A 121 -4.21 -5.10 6.75
C ALA A 121 -3.67 -6.07 5.70
N CYS A 122 -4.17 -7.31 5.75
CA CYS A 122 -3.78 -8.37 4.83
C CYS A 122 -5.00 -8.83 4.01
N LEU A 123 -4.84 -9.01 2.70
CA LEU A 123 -5.76 -9.74 1.85
C LEU A 123 -5.29 -11.18 1.72
N TYR A 124 -5.98 -12.10 2.36
CA TYR A 124 -5.67 -13.52 2.32
C TYR A 124 -6.60 -14.25 1.35
N VAL A 125 -6.04 -14.80 0.28
CA VAL A 125 -6.79 -15.53 -0.75
C VAL A 125 -6.93 -17.00 -0.35
N TYR A 126 -8.17 -17.52 -0.33
CA TYR A 126 -8.48 -18.91 -0.04
C TYR A 126 -8.55 -19.75 -1.31
N ASP A 127 -9.21 -19.19 -2.34
CA ASP A 127 -9.37 -19.81 -3.65
C ASP A 127 -9.58 -18.74 -4.73
N THR A 128 -9.95 -19.14 -5.93
CA THR A 128 -10.18 -18.25 -7.08
C THR A 128 -11.39 -17.31 -6.93
N GLY A 129 -12.22 -17.49 -5.91
CA GLY A 129 -13.43 -16.69 -5.71
C GLY A 129 -13.55 -16.05 -4.35
N LEU A 130 -12.73 -16.47 -3.38
CA LEU A 130 -12.88 -16.11 -1.97
C LEU A 130 -11.58 -15.58 -1.36
N ALA A 131 -11.67 -14.42 -0.71
CA ALA A 131 -10.57 -13.86 0.08
C ALA A 131 -11.06 -13.30 1.42
N GLU A 132 -10.15 -13.09 2.36
CA GLU A 132 -10.40 -12.51 3.66
C GLU A 132 -9.53 -11.25 3.84
N ILE A 133 -10.13 -10.16 4.31
CA ILE A 133 -9.36 -9.06 4.90
C ILE A 133 -9.18 -9.36 6.38
N ARG A 134 -7.91 -9.47 6.80
CA ARG A 134 -7.55 -9.81 8.18
C ARG A 134 -6.38 -8.97 8.68
N SER A 135 -6.11 -9.03 9.99
CA SER A 135 -5.03 -8.27 10.63
C SER A 135 -5.12 -6.75 10.39
N LEU A 136 -6.35 -6.22 10.25
CA LEU A 136 -6.56 -4.78 10.16
C LEU A 136 -6.17 -4.14 11.49
N GLY A 137 -5.26 -3.19 11.43
CA GLY A 137 -4.83 -2.39 12.56
C GLY A 137 -4.47 -0.98 12.11
N VAL A 138 -4.86 0.02 12.91
CA VAL A 138 -4.50 1.43 12.71
C VAL A 138 -3.91 1.96 14.00
N ASN A 139 -2.84 2.73 13.91
CA ASN A 139 -2.20 3.36 15.05
C ASN A 139 -3.26 4.13 15.87
N PRO A 140 -3.41 3.86 17.19
CA PRO A 140 -4.44 4.47 18.03
C PRO A 140 -4.45 5.99 18.00
N LEU A 141 -3.28 6.63 17.83
CA LEU A 141 -3.12 8.09 17.82
C LEU A 141 -3.74 8.76 16.59
N VAL A 142 -3.98 8.00 15.51
CA VAL A 142 -4.49 8.54 14.24
C VAL A 142 -5.79 7.87 13.78
N GLN A 143 -6.45 7.14 14.65
CA GLN A 143 -7.74 6.53 14.33
C GLN A 143 -8.82 7.56 13.98
N ARG A 144 -9.86 7.11 13.29
CA ARG A 144 -11.03 7.91 12.85
C ARG A 144 -10.71 9.03 11.84
N GLN A 145 -9.55 9.00 11.21
CA GLN A 145 -9.15 9.94 10.17
C GLN A 145 -9.20 9.32 8.75
N GLY A 146 -9.86 8.17 8.58
CA GLY A 146 -10.06 7.53 7.29
C GLY A 146 -9.06 6.43 6.91
N GLN A 147 -7.93 6.27 7.60
CA GLN A 147 -6.87 5.31 7.24
C GLN A 147 -7.38 3.87 7.12
N GLY A 148 -8.14 3.39 8.11
CA GLY A 148 -8.67 2.04 8.09
C GLY A 148 -9.59 1.79 6.90
N ARG A 149 -10.44 2.77 6.56
CA ARG A 149 -11.31 2.72 5.39
C ARG A 149 -10.49 2.66 4.09
N ALA A 150 -9.50 3.52 3.96
CA ALA A 150 -8.64 3.55 2.77
C ALA A 150 -7.86 2.24 2.57
N ILE A 151 -7.37 1.61 3.65
CA ILE A 151 -6.72 0.30 3.58
C ILE A 151 -7.70 -0.76 3.07
N VAL A 152 -8.93 -0.80 3.60
CA VAL A 152 -9.95 -1.79 3.18
C VAL A 152 -10.33 -1.55 1.71
N GLU A 153 -10.55 -0.30 1.30
CA GLU A 153 -10.87 0.05 -0.09
C GLU A 153 -9.73 -0.34 -1.05
N TYR A 154 -8.48 -0.14 -0.66
CA TYR A 154 -7.32 -0.59 -1.43
C TYR A 154 -7.28 -2.12 -1.58
N LEU A 155 -7.58 -2.87 -0.51
CA LEU A 155 -7.61 -4.33 -0.56
C LEU A 155 -8.80 -4.86 -1.38
N LEU A 156 -9.95 -4.17 -1.36
CA LEU A 156 -11.07 -4.48 -2.27
C LEU A 156 -10.69 -4.24 -3.73
N TYR A 157 -9.99 -3.12 -4.02
CA TYR A 157 -9.44 -2.87 -5.36
C TYR A 157 -8.52 -4.02 -5.80
N LYS A 158 -7.60 -4.46 -4.93
CA LYS A 158 -6.71 -5.60 -5.23
C LYS A 158 -7.50 -6.90 -5.43
N ALA A 159 -8.50 -7.16 -4.61
CA ALA A 159 -9.33 -8.35 -4.74
C ALA A 159 -10.07 -8.39 -6.08
N GLU A 160 -10.64 -7.26 -6.50
CA GLU A 160 -11.28 -7.16 -7.82
C GLU A 160 -10.28 -7.36 -8.96
N SER A 161 -9.07 -6.78 -8.85
CA SER A 161 -8.01 -6.97 -9.86
C SER A 161 -7.50 -8.42 -9.96
N TYR A 162 -7.72 -9.23 -8.92
CA TYR A 162 -7.45 -10.66 -8.90
C TYR A 162 -8.67 -11.51 -9.30
N GLU A 163 -9.76 -10.86 -9.75
CA GLU A 163 -11.02 -11.51 -10.13
C GLU A 163 -11.70 -12.27 -8.95
N ILE A 164 -11.38 -11.92 -7.71
CA ILE A 164 -12.04 -12.44 -6.52
C ILE A 164 -13.51 -12.01 -6.55
N LYS A 165 -14.42 -12.93 -6.29
CA LYS A 165 -15.86 -12.68 -6.33
C LYS A 165 -16.42 -12.20 -4.99
N LYS A 166 -15.80 -12.64 -3.90
CA LYS A 166 -16.25 -12.37 -2.54
C LYS A 166 -15.06 -12.10 -1.64
N VAL A 167 -15.16 -11.04 -0.85
CA VAL A 167 -14.24 -10.77 0.27
C VAL A 167 -15.03 -10.79 1.56
N PHE A 168 -14.54 -11.51 2.57
CA PHE A 168 -15.16 -11.51 3.89
C PHE A 168 -14.22 -11.00 4.96
N VAL A 169 -14.79 -10.73 6.12
CA VAL A 169 -14.08 -10.38 7.35
C VAL A 169 -14.74 -11.07 8.54
N LEU A 170 -13.97 -11.46 9.53
CA LEU A 170 -14.44 -11.70 10.89
C LEU A 170 -14.04 -10.49 11.73
N THR A 171 -15.00 -9.90 12.44
CA THR A 171 -14.79 -8.60 13.07
C THR A 171 -15.58 -8.43 14.36
N ARG A 172 -15.02 -7.69 15.31
CA ARG A 172 -15.68 -7.16 16.50
C ARG A 172 -16.22 -5.75 16.28
N ASN A 173 -15.92 -5.15 15.12
CA ASN A 173 -16.41 -3.81 14.74
C ASN A 173 -17.26 -3.86 13.45
N PRO A 174 -18.46 -4.46 13.51
CA PRO A 174 -19.32 -4.65 12.34
C PRO A 174 -19.77 -3.32 11.70
N GLN A 175 -19.97 -2.27 12.52
CA GLN A 175 -20.43 -0.98 12.02
C GLN A 175 -19.41 -0.31 11.09
N PHE A 176 -18.11 -0.52 11.32
CA PHE A 176 -17.08 -0.03 10.45
C PHE A 176 -17.19 -0.68 9.07
N PHE A 177 -17.27 -2.00 9.00
CA PHE A 177 -17.34 -2.72 7.72
C PHE A 177 -18.67 -2.47 6.98
N ALA A 178 -19.79 -2.35 7.69
CA ALA A 178 -21.06 -1.96 7.09
C ALA A 178 -20.98 -0.60 6.38
N LYS A 179 -20.26 0.38 6.94
CA LYS A 179 -20.03 1.70 6.31
C LYS A 179 -19.13 1.63 5.07
N VAL A 180 -18.34 0.57 4.92
CA VAL A 180 -17.51 0.33 3.72
C VAL A 180 -18.26 -0.49 2.67
N GLY A 181 -19.49 -0.93 2.97
CA GLY A 181 -20.35 -1.64 2.03
C GLY A 181 -20.39 -3.16 2.22
N PHE A 182 -19.82 -3.67 3.30
CA PHE A 182 -19.97 -5.08 3.65
C PHE A 182 -21.37 -5.34 4.23
N THR A 183 -21.91 -6.51 3.95
CA THR A 183 -23.19 -7.01 4.47
C THR A 183 -22.95 -8.15 5.45
N LYS A 184 -23.83 -8.28 6.43
CA LYS A 184 -23.74 -9.33 7.45
C LYS A 184 -23.93 -10.70 6.80
N THR A 185 -23.10 -11.66 7.19
CA THR A 185 -23.20 -13.07 6.81
C THR A 185 -23.01 -13.95 8.05
N THR A 186 -22.88 -15.26 7.88
CA THR A 186 -22.62 -16.19 8.97
C THR A 186 -21.27 -16.88 8.79
N ILE A 187 -20.68 -17.35 9.88
CA ILE A 187 -19.41 -18.08 9.85
C ILE A 187 -19.59 -19.41 9.12
N GLU A 188 -20.75 -20.05 9.27
CA GLU A 188 -21.10 -21.32 8.62
C GLU A 188 -21.13 -21.21 7.07
N ALA A 189 -21.37 -19.99 6.55
CA ALA A 189 -21.26 -19.71 5.12
C ALA A 189 -19.82 -19.63 4.60
N LEU A 190 -18.81 -19.78 5.47
CA LEU A 190 -17.39 -19.65 5.19
C LEU A 190 -16.62 -20.94 5.53
N PRO A 191 -16.93 -22.09 4.87
CA PRO A 191 -16.40 -23.40 5.25
C PRO A 191 -14.87 -23.49 5.18
N GLU A 192 -14.23 -22.74 4.25
CA GLU A 192 -12.77 -22.69 4.11
C GLU A 192 -12.11 -22.03 5.32
N LYS A 193 -12.71 -20.94 5.82
CA LYS A 193 -12.26 -20.26 7.04
C LYS A 193 -12.37 -21.15 8.26
N ILE A 194 -13.51 -21.86 8.41
CA ILE A 194 -13.74 -22.77 9.54
C ILE A 194 -12.67 -23.84 9.55
N ARG A 195 -12.49 -24.54 8.45
CA ARG A 195 -11.51 -25.65 8.33
C ARG A 195 -10.07 -25.19 8.56
N LYS A 196 -9.72 -23.99 8.10
CA LYS A 196 -8.34 -23.55 8.16
C LYS A 196 -7.96 -22.96 9.52
N ASP A 197 -8.78 -22.06 10.04
CA ASP A 197 -8.40 -21.20 11.14
C ASP A 197 -9.30 -21.39 12.38
N CYS A 198 -10.63 -21.47 12.20
CA CYS A 198 -11.56 -21.48 13.33
C CYS A 198 -11.50 -22.79 14.13
N ASP A 199 -11.27 -23.93 13.46
CA ASP A 199 -11.19 -25.23 14.15
C ASP A 199 -10.03 -25.29 15.15
N ASN A 200 -8.95 -24.56 14.88
CA ASN A 200 -7.77 -24.50 15.75
C ASN A 200 -7.67 -23.15 16.51
N CYS A 201 -8.70 -22.32 16.47
CA CYS A 201 -8.66 -21.00 17.10
C CYS A 201 -8.77 -21.11 18.64
N PRO A 202 -7.83 -20.53 19.40
CA PRO A 202 -7.91 -20.55 20.88
C PRO A 202 -9.11 -19.82 21.43
N LYS A 203 -9.81 -19.01 20.63
CA LYS A 203 -11.05 -18.30 21.01
C LYS A 203 -12.32 -18.99 20.54
N ARG A 204 -12.25 -20.18 19.92
CA ARG A 204 -13.40 -20.87 19.30
C ARG A 204 -14.63 -20.90 20.19
N GLU A 205 -14.48 -21.35 21.43
CA GLU A 205 -15.58 -21.51 22.39
C GLU A 205 -16.15 -20.16 22.90
N ARG A 206 -15.43 -19.07 22.69
CA ARG A 206 -15.79 -17.71 23.16
C ARG A 206 -15.55 -16.69 22.07
N CYS A 207 -15.82 -17.09 20.81
CA CYS A 207 -15.68 -16.21 19.67
C CYS A 207 -16.73 -15.10 19.75
N ASP A 208 -16.27 -13.86 19.76
CA ASP A 208 -17.06 -12.64 19.79
C ASP A 208 -17.04 -11.87 18.46
N GLU A 209 -16.45 -12.50 17.42
CA GLU A 209 -16.44 -11.95 16.07
C GLU A 209 -17.72 -12.30 15.30
N VAL A 210 -18.13 -11.39 14.44
CA VAL A 210 -19.24 -11.58 13.50
C VAL A 210 -18.71 -11.52 12.07
N ALA A 211 -19.34 -12.30 11.18
CA ALA A 211 -18.96 -12.39 9.79
C ALA A 211 -19.66 -11.32 8.95
N TYR A 212 -18.89 -10.64 8.12
CA TYR A 212 -19.36 -9.71 7.10
C TYR A 212 -18.74 -10.05 5.77
N GLU A 213 -19.45 -9.83 4.66
CA GLU A 213 -18.97 -10.11 3.31
C GLU A 213 -19.22 -8.95 2.37
N TYR A 214 -18.32 -8.78 1.40
CA TYR A 214 -18.45 -7.89 0.27
C TYR A 214 -18.48 -8.74 -1.01
N ASN A 215 -19.58 -8.65 -1.77
CA ASN A 215 -19.75 -9.36 -3.02
C ASN A 215 -19.53 -8.37 -4.18
N PHE A 216 -18.58 -8.68 -5.08
CA PHE A 216 -18.39 -7.87 -6.27
C PHE A 216 -19.54 -8.10 -7.25
N SER A 217 -20.07 -7.00 -7.79
CA SER A 217 -21.13 -7.07 -8.79
C SER A 217 -20.55 -7.37 -10.17
N PRO A 218 -21.11 -8.33 -10.92
CA PRO A 218 -20.68 -8.57 -12.31
C PRO A 218 -20.91 -7.39 -13.25
N THR A 219 -21.85 -6.50 -12.87
CA THR A 219 -22.29 -5.38 -13.71
C THR A 219 -21.74 -4.02 -13.25
N GLN A 220 -21.12 -3.95 -12.09
CA GLN A 220 -20.66 -2.69 -11.52
C GLN A 220 -19.30 -2.87 -10.83
N SER A 221 -18.24 -2.51 -11.55
CA SER A 221 -16.88 -2.57 -11.04
C SER A 221 -16.69 -1.65 -9.84
N PHE A 222 -16.09 -2.17 -8.77
CA PHE A 222 -15.64 -1.40 -7.62
C PHE A 222 -14.62 -0.34 -8.06
N ILE A 223 -13.70 -0.72 -8.95
CA ILE A 223 -12.67 0.15 -9.53
C ILE A 223 -13.30 1.35 -10.21
N ALA A 224 -14.28 1.10 -11.11
CA ALA A 224 -14.96 2.16 -11.83
C ALA A 224 -15.74 3.11 -10.92
N LYS A 225 -16.40 2.57 -9.87
CA LYS A 225 -17.17 3.36 -8.90
C LYS A 225 -16.28 4.25 -8.03
N HIS A 226 -15.06 3.81 -7.71
CA HIS A 226 -14.16 4.47 -6.77
C HIS A 226 -12.93 5.11 -7.45
N ALA A 227 -12.91 5.19 -8.80
CA ALA A 227 -11.76 5.66 -9.57
C ALA A 227 -11.23 7.04 -9.10
N GLN A 228 -12.11 8.00 -8.81
CA GLN A 228 -11.72 9.31 -8.31
C GLN A 228 -11.14 9.25 -6.89
N GLN A 229 -11.68 8.40 -6.03
CA GLN A 229 -11.24 8.24 -4.65
C GLN A 229 -9.92 7.44 -4.58
N LEU A 230 -9.77 6.43 -5.44
CA LEU A 230 -8.55 5.63 -5.56
C LEU A 230 -7.38 6.46 -6.13
N SER A 231 -7.65 7.42 -7.01
CA SER A 231 -6.62 8.34 -7.51
C SER A 231 -6.11 9.31 -6.45
N SER A 232 -6.95 9.70 -5.49
CA SER A 232 -6.55 10.53 -4.35
C SER A 232 -5.80 9.75 -3.25
N ILE A 233 -6.03 8.45 -3.18
CA ILE A 233 -5.29 7.49 -2.35
C ILE A 233 -4.19 6.93 -3.25
N ALA A 234 -3.15 7.68 -3.59
CA ALA A 234 -2.06 7.31 -4.51
C ALA A 234 -1.91 5.78 -4.76
N VAL A 235 -2.92 5.17 -5.41
CA VAL A 235 -2.88 3.76 -5.85
C VAL A 235 -2.00 3.74 -7.07
N LYS A 236 -0.70 3.56 -6.88
CA LYS A 236 0.19 3.30 -8.01
C LYS A 236 0.02 1.84 -8.41
N PRO A 237 -0.26 1.56 -9.69
CA PRO A 237 -0.16 0.19 -10.20
C PRO A 237 1.25 -0.35 -9.94
N VAL A 238 1.30 -1.63 -9.61
CA VAL A 238 2.55 -2.41 -9.46
C VAL A 238 3.28 -2.49 -10.79
#